data_44b5d04750fa459d6b7dfa2fe8761bb5
#
_entry.id   44b5d04750fa459d6b7dfa2fe8761bb5
#
_cell.length_a   1.000
_cell.length_b   1.000
_cell.length_c   1.000
_cell.angle_alpha   90.00
_cell.angle_beta   90.00
_cell.angle_gamma   90.00
#
_symmetry.space_group_name_H-M   'P 1'
#
loop_
_entity.id
_entity.type
_entity.pdbx_description
1 polymer ?
#
loop_
_entity_poly.entity_id
_entity_poly.type
_entity_poly.pdbx_seq_one_letter_code
_entity_poly.pdbx_strand_id
1 'polypeptide(L)'
;MAHCWRLPRQLCRAVQYDIGNPLTATRMTRHQLPASLYAPLRVVLYENEDGHAIFEYDRPSSLFGQFGDERVTAVGRELDASLERTLLKAAG
;
A
#
# COMPACT_ATOMS: atom_id res chain seq x y z
N MET A 1 -4.96 8.36 -5.91
CA MET A 1 -4.16 9.58 -6.07
C MET A 1 -2.69 9.24 -6.17
N ALA A 2 -1.94 9.92 -7.02
CA ALA A 2 -0.52 9.67 -7.21
C ALA A 2 0.30 10.94 -6.94
N HIS A 3 1.43 10.78 -6.25
CA HIS A 3 2.38 11.86 -5.96
C HIS A 3 3.71 11.54 -6.63
N CYS A 4 4.28 12.51 -7.32
CA CYS A 4 5.55 12.36 -8.02
C CYS A 4 6.67 13.08 -7.27
N TRP A 5 7.77 12.36 -7.03
CA TRP A 5 8.97 12.88 -6.40
C TRP A 5 10.01 13.16 -7.46
N ARG A 6 10.49 14.39 -7.53
CA ARG A 6 11.43 14.82 -8.56
C ARG A 6 12.69 15.42 -7.94
N LEU A 7 13.81 15.15 -8.59
CA LEU A 7 15.02 15.93 -8.38
C LEU A 7 14.99 17.14 -9.33
N PRO A 8 15.68 18.24 -9.00
CA PRO A 8 15.74 19.41 -9.88
C PRO A 8 16.19 19.05 -11.29
N ARG A 9 15.48 19.55 -12.30
CA ARG A 9 15.77 19.36 -13.73
C ARG A 9 15.74 17.91 -14.21
N GLN A 10 15.06 17.01 -13.47
CA GLN A 10 14.97 15.60 -13.83
C GLN A 10 13.53 15.15 -13.97
N LEU A 11 13.36 14.02 -14.66
CA LEU A 11 12.09 13.33 -14.74
C LEU A 11 11.72 12.76 -13.38
N CYS A 12 10.43 12.44 -13.22
CA CYS A 12 9.94 11.80 -12.02
C CYS A 12 10.63 10.46 -11.80
N ARG A 13 11.29 10.29 -10.64
CA ARG A 13 11.99 9.05 -10.29
C ARG A 13 11.19 8.14 -9.39
N ALA A 14 10.21 8.68 -8.70
CA ALA A 14 9.38 7.91 -7.82
C ALA A 14 7.96 8.45 -7.85
N VAL A 15 6.99 7.55 -7.86
CA VAL A 15 5.57 7.89 -7.80
C VAL A 15 4.95 7.16 -6.64
N GLN A 16 4.24 7.88 -5.78
CA GLN A 16 3.49 7.30 -4.68
C GLN A 16 2.03 7.18 -5.09
N TYR A 17 1.46 5.99 -4.93
CA TYR A 17 0.07 5.70 -5.16
C TYR A 17 -0.65 5.40 -3.86
N ASP A 18 -1.83 5.97 -3.68
CA ASP A 18 -2.73 5.61 -2.60
C ASP A 18 -3.74 4.61 -3.18
N ILE A 19 -3.73 3.40 -2.63
CA ILE A 19 -4.57 2.31 -3.08
C ILE A 19 -5.51 1.92 -1.95
N GLY A 20 -6.81 1.98 -2.19
CA GLY A 20 -7.75 1.63 -1.15
C GLY A 20 -9.17 1.50 -1.67
N ASN A 21 -9.95 0.75 -0.88
CA ASN A 21 -11.37 0.61 -1.04
C ASN A 21 -12.02 1.02 0.28
N PRO A 22 -12.85 2.08 0.30
CA PRO A 22 -13.48 2.55 1.53
C PRO A 22 -14.29 1.47 2.25
N LEU A 23 -14.92 0.54 1.50
CA LEU A 23 -15.68 -0.55 2.10
C LEU A 23 -14.76 -1.52 2.86
N THR A 24 -13.60 -1.84 2.28
CA THR A 24 -12.62 -2.69 2.94
C THR A 24 -12.03 -1.99 4.16
N ALA A 25 -11.71 -0.70 4.05
CA ALA A 25 -11.19 0.07 5.17
C ALA A 25 -12.18 0.08 6.34
N THR A 26 -13.48 0.21 6.07
CA THR A 26 -14.52 0.20 7.09
C THR A 26 -14.56 -1.12 7.84
N ARG A 27 -14.27 -2.25 7.19
CA ARG A 27 -14.22 -3.57 7.84
C ARG A 27 -13.18 -3.61 8.97
N MET A 28 -12.14 -2.79 8.87
CA MET A 28 -11.10 -2.72 9.91
C MET A 28 -11.39 -1.61 10.91
N THR A 29 -11.74 -0.42 10.42
CA THR A 29 -11.88 0.76 11.28
C THR A 29 -13.05 0.65 12.25
N ARG A 30 -14.09 -0.10 11.92
CA ARG A 30 -15.20 -0.35 12.85
C ARG A 30 -14.79 -1.15 14.08
N HIS A 31 -13.70 -1.90 14.01
CA HIS A 31 -13.15 -2.66 15.13
C HIS A 31 -12.00 -1.93 15.81
N GLN A 32 -11.18 -1.22 15.03
CA GLN A 32 -10.02 -0.48 15.52
C GLN A 32 -9.96 0.84 14.76
N LEU A 33 -10.52 1.90 15.34
CA LEU A 33 -10.51 3.22 14.70
C LEU A 33 -9.10 3.69 14.30
N PRO A 34 -8.04 3.48 15.13
CA PRO A 34 -6.69 3.86 14.73
C PRO A 34 -6.17 3.19 13.46
N ALA A 35 -6.80 2.10 13.00
CA ALA A 35 -6.44 1.48 11.74
C ALA A 35 -6.62 2.44 10.55
N SER A 36 -7.46 3.47 10.70
CA SER A 36 -7.64 4.48 9.65
C SER A 36 -6.36 5.24 9.32
N LEU A 37 -5.37 5.23 10.23
CA LEU A 37 -4.06 5.85 9.98
C LEU A 37 -3.34 5.19 8.80
N TYR A 38 -3.59 3.90 8.56
CA TYR A 38 -2.91 3.10 7.54
C TYR A 38 -3.75 2.86 6.29
N ALA A 39 -4.90 3.48 6.19
CA ALA A 39 -5.77 3.41 5.00
C ALA A 39 -5.93 4.83 4.42
N PRO A 40 -5.83 5.00 3.09
CA PRO A 40 -5.52 3.98 2.08
C PRO A 40 -4.07 3.48 2.16
N LEU A 41 -3.83 2.32 1.53
CA LEU A 41 -2.47 1.77 1.45
C LEU A 41 -1.61 2.61 0.52
N ARG A 42 -0.33 2.71 0.84
CA ARG A 42 0.62 3.48 0.03
C ARG A 42 1.61 2.53 -0.64
N VAL A 43 1.81 2.76 -1.93
CA VAL A 43 2.75 2.00 -2.74
C VAL A 43 3.63 2.99 -3.49
N VAL A 44 4.94 2.79 -3.44
CA VAL A 44 5.89 3.61 -4.18
C VAL A 44 6.41 2.81 -5.36
N LEU A 45 6.34 3.41 -6.54
CA LEU A 45 6.97 2.88 -7.73
C LEU A 45 8.20 3.74 -8.02
N TYR A 46 9.37 3.13 -8.09
CA TYR A 46 10.60 3.85 -8.39
C TYR A 46 11.53 3.01 -9.23
N GLU A 47 12.52 3.69 -9.83
CA GLU A 47 13.57 3.05 -10.60
C GLU A 47 14.81 2.92 -9.72
N ASN A 48 15.37 1.70 -9.63
CA ASN A 48 16.60 1.48 -8.87
C ASN A 48 17.85 1.83 -9.69
N GLU A 49 19.04 1.65 -9.09
CA GLU A 49 20.31 1.97 -9.74
C GLU A 49 20.56 1.16 -11.01
N ASP A 50 19.98 -0.03 -11.10
CA ASP A 50 20.11 -0.92 -12.26
C ASP A 50 19.11 -0.60 -13.37
N GLY A 51 18.27 0.41 -13.19
CA GLY A 51 17.26 0.79 -14.16
C GLY A 51 15.98 -0.05 -14.10
N HIS A 52 15.82 -0.85 -13.06
CA HIS A 52 14.61 -1.66 -12.89
C HIS A 52 13.54 -0.90 -12.12
N ALA A 53 12.29 -1.05 -12.54
CA ALA A 53 11.15 -0.50 -11.83
C ALA A 53 10.81 -1.39 -10.64
N ILE A 54 10.65 -0.78 -9.47
CA ILE A 54 10.36 -1.48 -8.22
C ILE A 54 9.11 -0.91 -7.59
N PHE A 55 8.19 -1.78 -7.16
CA PHE A 55 7.11 -1.43 -6.26
C PHE A 55 7.54 -1.75 -4.82
N GLU A 56 7.39 -0.79 -3.93
CA GLU A 56 7.71 -0.98 -2.52
C GLU A 56 6.52 -0.53 -1.67
N TYR A 57 6.18 -1.32 -0.70
CA TYR A 57 5.04 -1.05 0.17
C TYR A 57 5.19 -1.78 1.50
N ASP A 58 4.52 -1.27 2.52
CA ASP A 58 4.42 -1.97 3.78
C ASP A 58 3.36 -3.06 3.67
N ARG A 59 3.68 -4.25 4.16
CA ARG A 59 2.73 -5.37 4.12
C ARG A 59 1.50 -5.05 4.97
N PRO A 60 0.29 -5.05 4.39
CA PRO A 60 -0.92 -4.73 5.15
C PRO A 60 -1.10 -5.53 6.43
N SER A 61 -0.85 -6.83 6.41
CA SER A 61 -0.99 -7.66 7.62
C SER A 61 -0.04 -7.23 8.75
N SER A 62 1.14 -6.69 8.42
CA SER A 62 2.07 -6.17 9.41
C SER A 62 1.56 -4.86 10.02
N LEU A 63 1.01 -3.97 9.20
CA LEU A 63 0.45 -2.70 9.67
C LEU A 63 -0.75 -2.93 10.57
N PHE A 64 -1.70 -3.75 10.13
CA PHE A 64 -2.94 -3.95 10.84
C PHE A 64 -2.83 -4.99 11.94
N GLY A 65 -1.84 -5.88 11.88
CA GLY A 65 -1.58 -6.87 12.91
C GLY A 65 -1.11 -6.28 14.23
N GLN A 66 -0.57 -5.06 14.21
CA GLN A 66 -0.06 -4.41 15.42
C GLN A 66 -1.16 -4.06 16.43
N PHE A 67 -2.43 -4.08 16.03
CA PHE A 67 -3.53 -3.79 16.95
C PHE A 67 -3.93 -5.00 17.79
N GLY A 68 -3.40 -6.20 17.49
CA GLY A 68 -3.71 -7.41 18.23
C GLY A 68 -5.16 -7.87 18.09
N ASP A 69 -5.86 -7.44 17.06
CA ASP A 69 -7.24 -7.81 16.78
C ASP A 69 -7.30 -8.75 15.57
N GLU A 70 -7.71 -10.00 15.81
CA GLU A 70 -7.76 -11.01 14.76
C GLU A 70 -8.68 -10.62 13.58
N ARG A 71 -9.74 -9.87 13.84
CA ARG A 71 -10.67 -9.41 12.80
C ARG A 71 -9.99 -8.43 11.86
N VAL A 72 -9.19 -7.54 12.41
CA VAL A 72 -8.42 -6.55 11.65
C VAL A 72 -7.27 -7.24 10.92
N THR A 73 -6.56 -8.14 11.59
CA THR A 73 -5.45 -8.90 11.00
C THR A 73 -5.92 -9.75 9.82
N ALA A 74 -7.09 -10.38 9.93
CA ALA A 74 -7.65 -11.19 8.85
C ALA A 74 -7.90 -10.35 7.59
N VAL A 75 -8.44 -9.14 7.75
CA VAL A 75 -8.61 -8.23 6.62
C VAL A 75 -7.27 -7.80 6.04
N GLY A 76 -6.26 -7.57 6.91
CA GLY A 76 -4.91 -7.26 6.46
C GLY A 76 -4.32 -8.36 5.58
N ARG A 77 -4.54 -9.64 5.92
CA ARG A 77 -4.07 -10.77 5.10
C ARG A 77 -4.80 -10.84 3.76
N GLU A 78 -6.08 -10.53 3.72
CA GLU A 78 -6.81 -10.43 2.45
C GLU A 78 -6.21 -9.33 1.57
N LEU A 79 -5.85 -8.20 2.17
CA LEU A 79 -5.21 -7.10 1.47
C LEU A 79 -3.83 -7.46 0.97
N ASP A 80 -3.04 -8.25 1.72
CA ASP A 80 -1.74 -8.75 1.27
C ASP A 80 -1.89 -9.45 -0.09
N ALA A 81 -2.82 -10.40 -0.17
CA ALA A 81 -3.03 -11.19 -1.38
C ALA A 81 -3.57 -10.33 -2.53
N SER A 82 -4.52 -9.45 -2.24
CA SER A 82 -5.14 -8.59 -3.23
C SER A 82 -4.13 -7.59 -3.82
N LEU A 83 -3.32 -6.99 -2.96
CA LEU A 83 -2.30 -6.03 -3.37
C LEU A 83 -1.22 -6.71 -4.20
N GLU A 84 -0.74 -7.88 -3.77
CA GLU A 84 0.25 -8.65 -4.51
C GLU A 84 -0.25 -8.98 -5.92
N ARG A 85 -1.48 -9.46 -6.05
CA ARG A 85 -2.07 -9.75 -7.37
C ARG A 85 -2.16 -8.51 -8.24
N THR A 86 -2.58 -7.40 -7.67
CA THR A 86 -2.72 -6.13 -8.39
C THR A 86 -1.39 -5.65 -8.91
N LEU A 87 -0.34 -5.68 -8.08
CA LEU A 87 0.98 -5.21 -8.45
C LEU A 87 1.66 -6.13 -9.45
N LEU A 88 1.52 -7.45 -9.31
CA LEU A 88 2.04 -8.41 -10.27
C LEU A 88 1.39 -8.22 -11.64
N LYS A 89 0.09 -7.99 -11.67
CA LYS A 89 -0.64 -7.72 -12.91
C LYS A 89 -0.18 -6.42 -13.57
N ALA A 90 0.09 -5.39 -12.77
CA ALA A 90 0.57 -4.11 -13.28
C ALA A 90 2.00 -4.21 -13.81
N ALA A 91 2.83 -5.08 -13.20
CA ALA A 91 4.23 -5.26 -13.59
C ALA A 91 4.40 -6.14 -14.83
N GLY A 92 3.47 -6.96 -15.09
CA GLY A 92 3.59 -7.95 -16.12
C GLY A 92 2.63 -7.93 -17.24
#